data_768aeecaa58de7bb1877e9395be5bf33
#
_entry.id   768aeecaa58de7bb1877e9395be5bf33
#
_cell.length_a   1.000
_cell.length_b   1.000
_cell.length_c   1.000
_cell.angle_alpha   90.00
_cell.angle_beta   90.00
_cell.angle_gamma   90.00
#
_symmetry.space_group_name_H-M   'P 1'
#
loop_
_entity.id
_entity.type
_entity.pdbx_description
1 polymer ?
#
loop_
_entity_poly.entity_id
_entity_poly.type
_entity_poly.pdbx_seq_one_letter_code
_entity_poly.pdbx_strand_id
1 'polypeptide(L)'
;MELKKDRKRIEIIKPFGPTVIKFQMPVELINEINSYIDNIILDNSKIEKLNHSKSLAGQVTQELILELEFMKKIKWAEFLVDAFTQWLKFENPKKKLKNFNLIRSWVVRQFKNEYNPVHWHGGQISGVGYLKVPKEMSKFSKKNHLETDGKLVLIDGYKSLFSNGTFIIEPKVGDFYMFPNNLMHAVYPFFGTDEERRSISFNADLDSDTKSF
;
A
#
# COMPACT_ATOMS: atom_id res chain seq x y z
N MET A 1 27.47 -26.20 5.10
CA MET A 1 26.26 -25.81 4.31
C MET A 1 25.73 -24.53 4.93
N GLU A 2 26.22 -23.36 4.46
CA GLU A 2 25.83 -22.05 4.97
C GLU A 2 24.42 -21.73 4.50
N LEU A 3 23.51 -21.54 5.46
CA LEU A 3 22.19 -20.98 5.22
C LEU A 3 22.37 -19.56 4.70
N LYS A 4 22.13 -19.33 3.40
CA LYS A 4 22.00 -18.01 2.82
C LYS A 4 20.85 -17.31 3.54
N LYS A 5 21.17 -16.39 4.46
CA LYS A 5 20.20 -15.44 5.01
C LYS A 5 19.53 -14.73 3.82
N ASP A 6 18.25 -14.96 3.65
CA ASP A 6 17.40 -14.20 2.74
C ASP A 6 17.55 -12.70 3.09
N ARG A 7 18.40 -12.01 2.34
CA ARG A 7 18.49 -10.55 2.47
C ARG A 7 17.18 -10.00 1.92
N LYS A 8 16.33 -9.48 2.82
CA LYS A 8 15.15 -8.68 2.44
C LYS A 8 15.60 -7.74 1.33
N ARG A 9 15.10 -7.92 0.12
CA ARG A 9 15.39 -7.02 -1.00
C ARG A 9 14.67 -5.70 -0.73
N ILE A 10 15.44 -4.66 -0.45
CA ILE A 10 14.96 -3.29 -0.31
C ILE A 10 15.33 -2.56 -1.58
N GLU A 11 14.36 -1.89 -2.16
CA GLU A 11 14.54 -1.01 -3.30
C GLU A 11 14.04 0.39 -2.92
N ILE A 12 14.90 1.40 -3.06
CA ILE A 12 14.55 2.80 -2.87
C ILE A 12 14.30 3.42 -4.22
N ILE A 13 13.13 4.03 -4.36
CA ILE A 13 12.65 4.60 -5.60
C ILE A 13 12.45 6.10 -5.37
N LYS A 14 13.19 6.93 -6.09
CA LYS A 14 13.08 8.41 -6.09
C LYS A 14 12.64 8.89 -7.46
N PRO A 15 11.36 8.73 -7.83
CA PRO A 15 10.88 9.13 -9.16
C PRO A 15 10.78 10.66 -9.31
N PHE A 16 10.73 11.37 -8.18
CA PHE A 16 10.64 12.83 -8.06
C PHE A 16 11.12 13.25 -6.65
N GLY A 17 10.68 14.38 -6.09
CA GLY A 17 11.12 14.90 -4.79
C GLY A 17 10.91 13.93 -3.61
N PRO A 18 9.69 13.45 -3.32
CA PRO A 18 9.46 12.47 -2.26
C PRO A 18 10.10 11.12 -2.58
N THR A 19 10.71 10.49 -1.55
CA THR A 19 11.19 9.11 -1.69
C THR A 19 10.06 8.14 -1.54
N VAL A 20 10.06 7.12 -2.39
CA VAL A 20 9.22 5.95 -2.29
C VAL A 20 10.10 4.75 -2.02
N ILE A 21 9.78 3.96 -1.00
CA ILE A 21 10.54 2.75 -0.70
C ILE A 21 9.69 1.52 -0.99
N LYS A 22 10.34 0.50 -1.54
CA LYS A 22 9.72 -0.79 -1.85
C LYS A 22 10.33 -1.89 -1.00
N PHE A 23 9.48 -2.69 -0.40
CA PHE A 23 9.83 -3.89 0.36
C PHE A 23 9.15 -5.13 -0.23
N GLN A 24 9.63 -6.29 0.19
CA GLN A 24 8.95 -7.55 -0.04
C GLN A 24 8.29 -8.00 1.26
N MET A 25 6.96 -8.19 1.24
CA MET A 25 6.21 -8.77 2.37
C MET A 25 6.58 -10.26 2.52
N PRO A 26 6.73 -10.75 3.77
CA PRO A 26 6.85 -12.19 4.01
C PRO A 26 5.61 -12.94 3.50
N VAL A 27 5.81 -14.11 2.91
CA VAL A 27 4.73 -14.94 2.37
C VAL A 27 3.76 -15.37 3.47
N GLU A 28 4.28 -15.67 4.64
CA GLU A 28 3.50 -16.03 5.83
C GLU A 28 2.53 -14.91 6.23
N LEU A 29 3.02 -13.68 6.23
CA LEU A 29 2.20 -12.49 6.54
C LEU A 29 1.09 -12.30 5.51
N ILE A 30 1.39 -12.47 4.23
CA ILE A 30 0.40 -12.39 3.14
C ILE A 30 -0.68 -13.46 3.33
N ASN A 31 -0.29 -14.70 3.64
CA ASN A 31 -1.20 -15.81 3.82
C ASN A 31 -2.10 -15.61 5.06
N GLU A 32 -1.56 -15.14 6.18
CA GLU A 32 -2.34 -14.86 7.38
C GLU A 32 -3.37 -13.76 7.15
N ILE A 33 -2.99 -12.66 6.48
CA ILE A 33 -3.93 -11.58 6.14
C ILE A 33 -5.00 -12.07 5.18
N ASN A 34 -4.62 -12.80 4.13
CA ASN A 34 -5.59 -13.35 3.18
C ASN A 34 -6.59 -14.29 3.87
N SER A 35 -6.12 -15.21 4.71
CA SER A 35 -6.96 -16.15 5.45
C SER A 35 -7.92 -15.42 6.41
N TYR A 36 -7.45 -14.37 7.09
CA TYR A 36 -8.28 -13.55 7.96
C TYR A 36 -9.41 -12.85 7.18
N ILE A 37 -9.09 -12.22 6.05
CA ILE A 37 -10.08 -11.55 5.20
C ILE A 37 -11.06 -12.59 4.59
N ASP A 38 -10.56 -13.73 4.13
CA ASP A 38 -11.40 -14.79 3.57
C ASP A 38 -12.41 -15.32 4.61
N ASN A 39 -12.05 -15.35 5.90
CA ASN A 39 -12.99 -15.69 6.99
C ASN A 39 -14.00 -14.56 7.29
N ILE A 40 -13.60 -13.28 7.16
CA ILE A 40 -14.52 -12.16 7.35
C ILE A 40 -15.62 -12.16 6.30
N ILE A 41 -15.29 -12.39 5.04
CA ILE A 41 -16.25 -12.32 3.92
C ILE A 41 -17.28 -13.44 3.92
N LEU A 42 -17.10 -14.48 4.72
CA LEU A 42 -18.09 -15.53 4.94
C LEU A 42 -19.18 -15.11 5.94
N ASP A 43 -19.02 -13.98 6.64
CA ASP A 43 -19.91 -13.51 7.70
C ASP A 43 -20.34 -12.05 7.42
N ASN A 44 -21.58 -11.88 6.97
CA ASN A 44 -22.14 -10.58 6.64
C ASN A 44 -22.09 -9.60 7.83
N SER A 45 -22.26 -10.07 9.06
CA SER A 45 -22.23 -9.22 10.25
C SER A 45 -20.82 -8.65 10.50
N LYS A 46 -19.78 -9.45 10.23
CA LYS A 46 -18.40 -8.98 10.29
C LYS A 46 -18.07 -7.99 9.18
N ILE A 47 -18.56 -8.25 7.97
CA ILE A 47 -18.41 -7.29 6.87
C ILE A 47 -19.05 -5.95 7.26
N GLU A 48 -20.29 -5.93 7.73
CA GLU A 48 -20.98 -4.69 8.12
C GLU A 48 -20.21 -3.93 9.21
N LYS A 49 -19.68 -4.65 10.21
CA LYS A 49 -18.90 -4.06 11.31
C LYS A 49 -17.59 -3.45 10.84
N LEU A 50 -16.86 -4.11 9.93
CA LEU A 50 -15.49 -3.78 9.55
C LEU A 50 -15.38 -2.99 8.25
N ASN A 51 -16.44 -2.90 7.45
CA ASN A 51 -16.44 -2.17 6.19
C ASN A 51 -16.60 -0.67 6.41
N HIS A 52 -15.57 0.08 6.07
CA HIS A 52 -15.51 1.53 6.16
C HIS A 52 -15.46 2.23 4.80
N SER A 53 -15.80 1.55 3.71
CA SER A 53 -15.75 2.10 2.34
C SER A 53 -16.49 3.43 2.21
N LYS A 54 -17.61 3.63 2.93
CA LYS A 54 -18.40 4.87 2.92
C LYS A 54 -17.65 6.09 3.52
N SER A 55 -16.61 5.87 4.31
CA SER A 55 -15.84 6.94 4.99
C SER A 55 -14.43 7.10 4.42
N LEU A 56 -14.08 6.33 3.41
CA LEU A 56 -12.79 6.37 2.71
C LEU A 56 -12.97 6.93 1.28
N ALA A 57 -11.87 7.29 0.64
CA ALA A 57 -11.92 7.92 -0.68
C ALA A 57 -12.29 6.96 -1.83
N GLY A 58 -12.13 5.67 -1.60
CA GLY A 58 -12.32 4.63 -2.62
C GLY A 58 -13.76 4.56 -3.16
N GLN A 59 -13.90 4.42 -4.45
CA GLN A 59 -15.13 4.02 -5.12
C GLN A 59 -15.13 2.50 -5.25
N VAL A 60 -15.01 1.84 -4.12
CA VAL A 60 -14.91 0.38 -3.96
C VAL A 60 -15.94 -0.11 -2.94
N THR A 61 -16.42 -1.32 -3.14
CA THR A 61 -17.49 -1.90 -2.32
C THR A 61 -17.01 -2.25 -0.91
N GLN A 62 -15.76 -2.67 -0.75
CA GLN A 62 -15.25 -3.17 0.53
C GLN A 62 -13.85 -2.64 0.85
N GLU A 63 -13.77 -1.91 1.97
CA GLU A 63 -12.55 -1.48 2.64
C GLU A 63 -12.64 -1.89 4.11
N LEU A 64 -12.02 -3.03 4.44
CA LEU A 64 -12.18 -3.70 5.71
C LEU A 64 -11.07 -3.29 6.69
N ILE A 65 -11.43 -2.61 7.79
CA ILE A 65 -10.49 -2.24 8.85
C ILE A 65 -9.98 -3.50 9.55
N LEU A 66 -8.67 -3.56 9.78
CA LEU A 66 -8.08 -4.65 10.56
C LEU A 66 -8.27 -4.43 12.06
N GLU A 67 -8.73 -5.48 12.74
CA GLU A 67 -8.88 -5.46 14.19
C GLU A 67 -7.52 -5.46 14.90
N LEU A 68 -7.42 -4.72 16.02
CA LEU A 68 -6.17 -4.55 16.75
C LEU A 68 -5.55 -5.89 17.20
N GLU A 69 -6.38 -6.81 17.70
CA GLU A 69 -5.90 -8.11 18.17
C GLU A 69 -5.33 -8.97 17.04
N PHE A 70 -5.92 -8.89 15.84
CA PHE A 70 -5.37 -9.53 14.67
C PHE A 70 -4.03 -8.91 14.25
N MET A 71 -3.93 -7.59 14.20
CA MET A 71 -2.68 -6.90 13.88
C MET A 71 -1.55 -7.23 14.85
N LYS A 72 -1.85 -7.33 16.15
CA LYS A 72 -0.88 -7.77 17.17
C LYS A 72 -0.41 -9.21 16.92
N LYS A 73 -1.36 -10.13 16.66
CA LYS A 73 -1.06 -11.54 16.39
C LYS A 73 -0.08 -11.72 15.24
N ILE A 74 -0.29 -11.01 14.14
CA ILE A 74 0.55 -11.10 12.93
C ILE A 74 1.80 -10.21 12.97
N LYS A 75 2.02 -9.48 14.07
CA LYS A 75 3.14 -8.54 14.26
C LYS A 75 3.19 -7.48 13.13
N TRP A 76 2.02 -6.97 12.76
CA TRP A 76 1.91 -6.00 11.67
C TRP A 76 2.66 -4.71 11.96
N ALA A 77 2.54 -4.18 13.17
CA ALA A 77 3.23 -2.95 13.57
C ALA A 77 4.76 -3.13 13.55
N GLU A 78 5.26 -4.29 13.98
CA GLU A 78 6.70 -4.60 13.95
C GLU A 78 7.23 -4.65 12.51
N PHE A 79 6.47 -5.23 11.57
CA PHE A 79 6.83 -5.20 10.15
C PHE A 79 6.94 -3.76 9.64
N LEU A 80 5.96 -2.90 9.95
CA LEU A 80 5.95 -1.49 9.53
C LEU A 80 7.10 -0.70 10.14
N VAL A 81 7.37 -0.88 11.43
CA VAL A 81 8.48 -0.23 12.16
C VAL A 81 9.83 -0.65 11.57
N ASP A 82 10.02 -1.94 11.29
CA ASP A 82 11.25 -2.44 10.66
C ASP A 82 11.45 -1.82 9.26
N ALA A 83 10.38 -1.82 8.45
CA ALA A 83 10.39 -1.22 7.13
C ALA A 83 10.74 0.28 7.17
N PHE A 84 10.06 1.05 8.04
CA PHE A 84 10.32 2.48 8.18
C PHE A 84 11.72 2.76 8.75
N THR A 85 12.19 1.97 9.70
CA THR A 85 13.55 2.12 10.27
C THR A 85 14.62 1.95 9.19
N GLN A 86 14.43 1.02 8.27
CA GLN A 86 15.33 0.83 7.14
C GLN A 86 15.28 2.02 6.18
N TRP A 87 14.08 2.53 5.88
CA TRP A 87 13.93 3.75 5.09
C TRP A 87 14.64 4.95 5.73
N LEU A 88 14.41 5.16 7.04
CA LEU A 88 15.03 6.25 7.78
C LEU A 88 16.58 6.22 7.73
N LYS A 89 17.17 5.03 7.78
CA LYS A 89 18.63 4.85 7.66
C LYS A 89 19.17 5.31 6.30
N PHE A 90 18.40 5.18 5.23
CA PHE A 90 18.79 5.67 3.91
C PHE A 90 18.65 7.17 3.78
N GLU A 91 17.54 7.74 4.28
CA GLU A 91 17.31 9.18 4.21
C GLU A 91 18.24 9.96 5.14
N ASN A 92 18.43 9.47 6.35
CA ASN A 92 19.30 10.08 7.34
C ASN A 92 19.84 9.04 8.34
N PRO A 93 21.06 8.50 8.13
CA PRO A 93 21.61 7.43 8.97
C PRO A 93 21.86 7.85 10.43
N LYS A 94 21.86 9.15 10.73
CA LYS A 94 22.02 9.67 12.09
C LYS A 94 20.71 9.74 12.87
N LYS A 95 19.57 9.74 12.18
CA LYS A 95 18.25 9.75 12.82
C LYS A 95 17.83 8.34 13.26
N LYS A 96 17.12 8.30 14.38
CA LYS A 96 16.53 7.07 14.92
C LYS A 96 15.03 7.30 15.10
N LEU A 97 14.23 6.31 14.75
CA LEU A 97 12.82 6.30 15.06
C LEU A 97 12.66 6.19 16.59
N LYS A 98 11.91 7.11 17.20
CA LYS A 98 11.56 7.08 18.63
C LYS A 98 10.18 6.50 18.83
N ASN A 99 9.20 7.00 18.06
CA ASN A 99 7.82 6.55 18.13
C ASN A 99 7.28 6.31 16.72
N PHE A 100 6.47 5.28 16.59
CA PHE A 100 5.69 4.97 15.40
C PHE A 100 4.27 4.67 15.86
N ASN A 101 3.36 5.60 15.60
CA ASN A 101 1.97 5.47 16.00
C ASN A 101 1.14 5.04 14.79
N LEU A 102 0.78 3.76 14.73
CA LEU A 102 -0.10 3.22 13.71
C LEU A 102 -1.53 3.77 13.94
N ILE A 103 -1.99 4.65 13.05
CA ILE A 103 -3.33 5.27 13.15
C ILE A 103 -4.39 4.26 12.73
N ARG A 104 -4.18 3.60 11.57
CA ARG A 104 -5.15 2.67 10.97
C ARG A 104 -4.48 1.77 9.96
N SER A 105 -5.00 0.55 9.83
CA SER A 105 -4.74 -0.34 8.69
C SER A 105 -6.03 -0.93 8.17
N TRP A 106 -6.14 -1.10 6.87
CA TRP A 106 -7.32 -1.66 6.22
C TRP A 106 -6.95 -2.44 4.97
N VAL A 107 -7.81 -3.36 4.58
CA VAL A 107 -7.69 -4.13 3.35
C VAL A 107 -8.73 -3.65 2.36
N VAL A 108 -8.28 -3.28 1.16
CA VAL A 108 -9.12 -2.92 0.03
C VAL A 108 -9.34 -4.16 -0.82
N ARG A 109 -10.60 -4.52 -1.04
CA ARG A 109 -11.03 -5.53 -2.00
C ARG A 109 -11.61 -4.80 -3.20
N GLN A 110 -10.83 -4.70 -4.27
CA GLN A 110 -11.23 -4.02 -5.49
C GLN A 110 -11.62 -5.04 -6.56
N PHE A 111 -12.77 -4.81 -7.18
CA PHE A 111 -13.28 -5.57 -8.31
C PHE A 111 -13.30 -4.73 -9.59
N LYS A 112 -13.68 -5.32 -10.71
CA LYS A 112 -13.76 -4.62 -11.99
C LYS A 112 -14.56 -3.32 -11.88
N ASN A 113 -14.14 -2.28 -12.59
CA ASN A 113 -14.71 -0.92 -12.62
C ASN A 113 -14.56 -0.13 -11.32
N GLU A 114 -14.13 -0.73 -10.21
CA GLU A 114 -13.87 -0.03 -8.97
C GLU A 114 -12.51 0.69 -9.01
N TYR A 115 -12.39 1.81 -8.30
CA TYR A 115 -11.18 2.66 -8.31
C TYR A 115 -11.07 3.49 -7.05
N ASN A 116 -9.87 4.03 -6.78
CA ASN A 116 -9.69 5.08 -5.80
C ASN A 116 -9.34 6.38 -6.55
N PRO A 117 -10.14 7.45 -6.43
CA PRO A 117 -9.84 8.74 -7.04
C PRO A 117 -8.54 9.32 -6.50
N VAL A 118 -8.07 10.41 -7.08
CA VAL A 118 -6.91 11.14 -6.54
C VAL A 118 -7.21 11.60 -5.13
N HIS A 119 -6.36 11.21 -4.19
CA HIS A 119 -6.48 11.55 -2.77
C HIS A 119 -5.11 11.51 -2.09
N TRP A 120 -5.10 11.90 -0.81
CA TRP A 120 -3.98 11.76 0.12
C TRP A 120 -4.51 11.30 1.48
N HIS A 121 -3.64 10.99 2.41
CA HIS A 121 -4.02 10.46 3.73
C HIS A 121 -3.67 11.40 4.89
N GLY A 122 -4.31 11.20 6.04
CA GLY A 122 -3.88 11.75 7.33
C GLY A 122 -2.64 11.01 7.87
N GLY A 123 -2.00 11.61 8.88
CA GLY A 123 -0.74 11.11 9.44
C GLY A 123 0.49 11.69 8.74
N GLN A 124 1.60 10.95 8.73
CA GLN A 124 2.86 11.39 8.13
C GLN A 124 3.39 10.38 7.11
N ILE A 125 3.11 9.10 7.31
CA ILE A 125 3.52 7.99 6.43
C ILE A 125 2.31 7.16 6.08
N SER A 126 2.25 6.76 4.82
CA SER A 126 1.28 5.82 4.26
C SER A 126 1.98 4.72 3.48
N GLY A 127 1.24 3.67 3.16
CA GLY A 127 1.75 2.63 2.30
C GLY A 127 0.68 1.66 1.81
N VAL A 128 1.08 0.85 0.86
CA VAL A 128 0.23 -0.17 0.23
C VAL A 128 1.02 -1.44 -0.06
N GLY A 129 0.44 -2.58 0.28
CA GLY A 129 0.96 -3.90 -0.07
C GLY A 129 -0.05 -4.71 -0.86
N TYR A 130 0.42 -5.58 -1.74
CA TYR A 130 -0.45 -6.37 -2.60
C TYR A 130 -0.55 -7.81 -2.11
N LEU A 131 -1.78 -8.26 -1.84
CA LEU A 131 -2.11 -9.57 -1.26
C LEU A 131 -2.67 -10.55 -2.29
N LYS A 132 -3.49 -10.05 -3.23
CA LYS A 132 -3.99 -10.78 -4.40
C LYS A 132 -4.00 -9.84 -5.61
N VAL A 133 -3.64 -10.36 -6.77
CA VAL A 133 -3.67 -9.63 -8.03
C VAL A 133 -4.27 -10.56 -9.09
N PRO A 134 -5.27 -10.13 -9.85
CA PRO A 134 -5.81 -10.91 -10.96
C PRO A 134 -4.71 -11.32 -11.94
N LYS A 135 -4.81 -12.53 -12.48
CA LYS A 135 -3.83 -13.03 -13.46
C LYS A 135 -3.82 -12.20 -14.73
N GLU A 136 -5.00 -11.79 -15.15
CA GLU A 136 -5.19 -10.93 -16.32
C GLU A 136 -6.12 -9.80 -15.95
N MET A 137 -5.63 -8.59 -16.07
CA MET A 137 -6.43 -7.37 -16.06
C MET A 137 -6.44 -6.86 -17.48
N SER A 138 -7.63 -6.84 -18.14
CA SER A 138 -7.69 -6.39 -19.53
C SER A 138 -7.27 -4.94 -19.63
N LYS A 139 -6.48 -4.68 -20.62
CA LYS A 139 -6.04 -3.33 -20.97
C LYS A 139 -7.19 -2.63 -21.69
N PHE A 140 -7.67 -1.54 -21.13
CA PHE A 140 -8.54 -0.62 -21.85
C PHE A 140 -7.66 0.18 -22.85
N SER A 141 -7.10 -0.52 -23.84
CA SER A 141 -6.14 0.09 -24.75
C SER A 141 -6.83 0.95 -25.81
N LYS A 142 -6.99 2.23 -25.52
CA LYS A 142 -6.91 3.22 -26.58
C LYS A 142 -5.42 3.44 -26.88
N LYS A 143 -5.01 3.30 -28.10
CA LYS A 143 -3.62 3.23 -28.62
C LYS A 143 -2.64 4.33 -28.16
N ASN A 144 -3.03 5.29 -27.34
CA ASN A 144 -2.21 6.45 -26.95
C ASN A 144 -2.29 6.82 -25.45
N HIS A 145 -2.78 5.95 -24.57
CA HIS A 145 -2.83 6.22 -23.12
C HIS A 145 -1.83 5.36 -22.36
N LEU A 146 -1.32 5.94 -21.26
CA LEU A 146 -0.53 5.20 -20.26
C LEU A 146 -1.34 3.96 -19.81
N GLU A 147 -0.71 2.80 -19.85
CA GLU A 147 -1.32 1.57 -19.32
C GLU A 147 -1.43 1.67 -17.81
N THR A 148 -2.56 2.13 -17.29
CA THR A 148 -2.78 2.39 -15.87
C THR A 148 -3.80 1.45 -15.23
N ASP A 149 -4.44 0.58 -16.02
CA ASP A 149 -5.52 -0.30 -15.54
C ASP A 149 -5.07 -1.14 -14.33
N GLY A 150 -5.83 -1.02 -13.22
CA GLY A 150 -5.54 -1.68 -11.94
C GLY A 150 -4.27 -1.20 -11.24
N LYS A 151 -3.59 -0.16 -11.74
CA LYS A 151 -2.31 0.32 -11.21
C LYS A 151 -2.49 1.46 -10.22
N LEU A 152 -1.55 1.57 -9.29
CA LEU A 152 -1.39 2.73 -8.44
C LEU A 152 -0.55 3.78 -9.16
N VAL A 153 -1.03 5.01 -9.18
CA VAL A 153 -0.31 6.16 -9.73
C VAL A 153 -0.02 7.14 -8.62
N LEU A 154 1.25 7.37 -8.34
CA LEU A 154 1.71 8.43 -7.46
C LEU A 154 1.91 9.70 -8.28
N ILE A 155 1.55 10.86 -7.72
CA ILE A 155 1.49 12.14 -8.42
C ILE A 155 2.24 13.19 -7.60
N ASP A 156 3.29 13.79 -8.21
CA ASP A 156 4.05 14.89 -7.61
C ASP A 156 4.46 15.91 -8.68
N GLY A 157 3.76 17.04 -8.69
CA GLY A 157 4.02 18.13 -9.62
C GLY A 157 3.56 17.87 -11.05
N TYR A 158 4.30 18.40 -12.01
CA TYR A 158 4.00 18.36 -13.44
C TYR A 158 5.14 17.72 -14.25
N LYS A 159 4.81 17.21 -15.41
CA LYS A 159 5.80 16.70 -16.34
C LYS A 159 6.57 17.86 -16.97
N SER A 160 7.90 17.82 -16.87
CA SER A 160 8.78 18.78 -17.52
C SER A 160 9.95 18.07 -18.21
N LEU A 161 10.86 18.84 -18.83
CA LEU A 161 12.10 18.29 -19.39
C LEU A 161 12.90 17.63 -18.28
N PHE A 162 13.23 16.36 -18.43
CA PHE A 162 13.97 15.53 -17.45
C PHE A 162 13.24 15.25 -16.12
N SER A 163 11.93 15.53 -16.01
CA SER A 163 11.13 15.25 -14.82
C SER A 163 9.78 14.63 -15.17
N ASN A 164 9.41 13.61 -14.43
CA ASN A 164 8.08 13.01 -14.50
C ASN A 164 7.24 13.50 -13.33
N GLY A 165 5.99 13.92 -13.59
CA GLY A 165 5.02 14.29 -12.56
C GLY A 165 4.22 13.09 -12.01
N THR A 166 4.44 11.89 -12.55
CA THR A 166 3.74 10.67 -12.12
C THR A 166 4.69 9.48 -12.09
N PHE A 167 4.44 8.57 -11.13
CA PHE A 167 5.10 7.28 -11.03
C PHE A 167 4.06 6.18 -10.96
N ILE A 168 4.10 5.24 -11.91
CA ILE A 168 3.10 4.18 -12.05
C ILE A 168 3.65 2.90 -11.45
N ILE A 169 2.90 2.32 -10.51
CA ILE A 169 3.22 1.08 -9.82
C ILE A 169 2.29 -0.02 -10.31
N GLU A 170 2.87 -1.02 -10.95
CA GLU A 170 2.16 -2.24 -11.32
C GLU A 170 2.02 -3.15 -10.10
N PRO A 171 0.79 -3.60 -9.75
CA PRO A 171 0.58 -4.45 -8.60
C PRO A 171 1.23 -5.82 -8.79
N LYS A 172 2.01 -6.25 -7.80
CA LYS A 172 2.60 -7.61 -7.74
C LYS A 172 2.43 -8.14 -6.33
N VAL A 173 1.93 -9.36 -6.18
CA VAL A 173 1.75 -9.98 -4.86
C VAL A 173 3.08 -9.98 -4.10
N GLY A 174 3.02 -9.51 -2.86
CA GLY A 174 4.17 -9.38 -1.98
C GLY A 174 4.89 -8.03 -2.05
N ASP A 175 4.76 -7.26 -3.12
CA ASP A 175 5.31 -5.91 -3.16
C ASP A 175 4.60 -5.02 -2.13
N PHE A 176 5.38 -4.28 -1.34
CA PHE A 176 4.91 -3.32 -0.35
C PHE A 176 5.63 -1.99 -0.52
N TYR A 177 4.87 -0.92 -0.69
CA TYR A 177 5.40 0.43 -0.89
C TYR A 177 5.05 1.33 0.29
N MET A 178 6.00 2.15 0.73
CA MET A 178 5.77 3.24 1.69
C MET A 178 6.15 4.57 1.05
N PHE A 179 5.40 5.61 1.37
CA PHE A 179 5.58 6.97 0.87
C PHE A 179 5.00 8.00 1.85
N PRO A 180 5.39 9.29 1.76
CA PRO A 180 4.80 10.34 2.58
C PRO A 180 3.28 10.42 2.37
N ASN A 181 2.53 10.59 3.45
CA ASN A 181 1.06 10.60 3.42
C ASN A 181 0.43 11.65 2.50
N ASN A 182 1.11 12.79 2.34
CA ASN A 182 0.66 13.92 1.50
C ASN A 182 0.93 13.72 0.00
N LEU A 183 1.63 12.64 -0.37
CA LEU A 183 1.85 12.31 -1.77
C LEU A 183 0.51 11.89 -2.40
N MET A 184 0.01 12.71 -3.32
CA MET A 184 -1.23 12.43 -4.02
C MET A 184 -1.12 11.14 -4.83
N HIS A 185 -2.18 10.35 -4.81
CA HIS A 185 -2.20 9.10 -5.55
C HIS A 185 -3.63 8.68 -5.93
N ALA A 186 -3.70 7.81 -6.92
CA ALA A 186 -4.94 7.22 -7.40
C ALA A 186 -4.74 5.74 -7.73
N VAL A 187 -5.79 4.94 -7.61
CA VAL A 187 -5.81 3.57 -8.11
C VAL A 187 -6.81 3.50 -9.25
N TYR A 188 -6.33 3.13 -10.41
CA TYR A 188 -7.16 3.04 -11.60
C TYR A 188 -8.04 1.78 -11.58
N PRO A 189 -9.22 1.83 -12.20
CA PRO A 189 -10.04 0.64 -12.37
C PRO A 189 -9.36 -0.36 -13.30
N PHE A 190 -9.77 -1.61 -13.22
CA PHE A 190 -9.43 -2.65 -14.18
C PHE A 190 -10.70 -3.31 -14.73
N PHE A 191 -10.54 -4.07 -15.80
CA PHE A 191 -11.64 -4.63 -16.59
C PHE A 191 -11.32 -6.08 -16.96
N GLY A 192 -12.29 -6.78 -17.56
CA GLY A 192 -12.06 -8.06 -18.23
C GLY A 192 -11.96 -9.29 -17.31
N THR A 193 -12.01 -9.10 -16.00
CA THR A 193 -12.03 -10.19 -15.03
C THR A 193 -12.91 -9.84 -13.83
N ASP A 194 -13.51 -10.83 -13.21
CA ASP A 194 -14.23 -10.73 -11.94
C ASP A 194 -13.34 -11.12 -10.74
N GLU A 195 -12.08 -11.45 -10.99
CA GLU A 195 -11.11 -11.75 -9.92
C GLU A 195 -10.87 -10.51 -9.03
N GLU A 196 -10.66 -10.78 -7.74
CA GLU A 196 -10.38 -9.76 -6.74
C GLU A 196 -8.92 -9.28 -6.83
N ARG A 197 -8.70 -7.95 -6.87
CA ARG A 197 -7.45 -7.32 -6.51
C ARG A 197 -7.52 -6.93 -5.03
N ARG A 198 -6.66 -7.50 -4.20
CA ARG A 198 -6.62 -7.24 -2.76
C ARG A 198 -5.34 -6.54 -2.39
N SER A 199 -5.45 -5.41 -1.69
CA SER A 199 -4.31 -4.69 -1.12
C SER A 199 -4.54 -4.35 0.34
N ILE A 200 -3.44 -4.24 1.12
CA ILE A 200 -3.45 -3.72 2.48
C ILE A 200 -2.84 -2.33 2.50
N SER A 201 -3.45 -1.41 3.23
CA SER A 201 -2.96 -0.05 3.42
C SER A 201 -2.84 0.29 4.89
N PHE A 202 -2.05 1.32 5.19
CA PHE A 202 -1.94 1.86 6.54
C PHE A 202 -1.65 3.35 6.51
N ASN A 203 -1.93 4.02 7.65
CA ASN A 203 -1.48 5.36 7.97
C ASN A 203 -0.82 5.36 9.35
N ALA A 204 0.27 6.10 9.49
CA ALA A 204 0.95 6.26 10.77
C ALA A 204 1.48 7.67 10.98
N ASP A 205 1.60 8.05 12.25
CA ASP A 205 2.35 9.22 12.71
C ASP A 205 3.72 8.80 13.24
N LEU A 206 4.66 9.73 13.10
CA LEU A 206 6.02 9.62 13.61
C LEU A 206 6.22 10.62 14.73
N ASP A 207 7.28 10.48 15.49
CA ASP A 207 7.63 11.47 16.51
C ASP A 207 8.00 12.83 15.92
N SER A 208 7.98 13.87 16.75
CA SER A 208 8.19 15.26 16.35
C SER A 208 9.56 15.52 15.69
N ASP A 209 10.57 14.74 16.05
CA ASP A 209 11.95 14.90 15.53
C ASP A 209 12.07 14.42 14.07
N THR A 210 11.10 13.67 13.56
CA THR A 210 11.07 13.23 12.16
C THR A 210 10.32 14.19 11.24
N LYS A 211 9.65 15.22 11.78
CA LYS A 211 8.88 16.23 11.02
C LYS A 211 9.75 17.20 10.21
N SER A 212 11.03 17.28 10.50
CA SER A 212 12.00 18.15 9.82
C SER A 212 12.92 17.35 8.91
N PHE A 213 12.38 16.91 7.78
CA PHE A 213 13.15 16.42 6.65
C PHE A 213 13.30 17.49 5.60
#